data_866d9865a357d4930393ef15375ddb61
#
_entry.id   866d9865a357d4930393ef15375ddb61
#
_cell.length_a   1.000
_cell.length_b   1.000
_cell.length_c   1.000
_cell.angle_alpha   90.00
_cell.angle_beta   90.00
_cell.angle_gamma   90.00
#
_symmetry.space_group_name_H-M   'P 1'
#
loop_
_entity.id
_entity.type
_entity.pdbx_description
1 polymer ?
#
loop_
_entity_poly.entity_id
_entity_poly.type
_entity_poly.pdbx_seq_one_letter_code
_entity_poly.pdbx_strand_id
1 'polypeptide(L)'
;IHRPGVKDTAAIVGMNSRMRSGVMTTSMRAAIISGLNYLRCSLDLKSRVRLLASALFGLVLLGTASLGNAQVTFFNDGPGADQNFPFSESVRVNELLFIAGQVGTDESGALVDGGIEPESRQVMDNIKQIIDRRGLTMSDVVKCTVFLADVSQWGDFNQVYTTYFSKPYPARSALGANGLALGAALEVECIAAYPQRPEPRSIK
;
A
#
# COMPACT_ATOMS: atom_id res chain seq x y z
N ILE A 1 41.70 35.42 20.96
CA ILE A 1 40.92 34.82 19.82
C ILE A 1 39.50 34.71 20.32
N HIS A 2 38.66 35.66 19.89
CA HIS A 2 37.26 35.80 20.32
C HIS A 2 36.36 34.99 19.40
N ARG A 3 35.57 34.05 19.91
CA ARG A 3 34.54 33.35 19.16
C ARG A 3 33.22 34.14 19.28
N PRO A 4 32.52 34.44 18.18
CA PRO A 4 31.20 35.06 18.24
C PRO A 4 30.14 34.02 18.64
N GLY A 5 29.24 34.44 19.55
CA GLY A 5 28.30 33.60 20.27
C GLY A 5 27.08 33.18 19.41
N VAL A 6 26.64 31.99 19.76
CA VAL A 6 25.40 31.35 19.33
C VAL A 6 24.20 32.15 19.85
N LYS A 7 23.58 32.98 19.02
CA LYS A 7 22.29 33.64 19.34
C LYS A 7 21.22 33.51 18.21
N ASP A 8 21.54 32.93 17.05
CA ASP A 8 20.60 32.93 15.92
C ASP A 8 19.82 31.61 15.68
N THR A 9 20.07 30.58 16.50
CA THR A 9 19.40 29.28 16.36
C THR A 9 17.95 29.26 16.85
N ALA A 10 17.58 30.15 17.78
CA ALA A 10 16.24 30.21 18.36
C ALA A 10 15.19 30.82 17.41
N ALA A 11 15.61 31.68 16.47
CA ALA A 11 14.70 32.30 15.50
C ALA A 11 14.27 31.34 14.41
N ILE A 12 15.12 30.37 14.03
CA ILE A 12 14.82 29.39 12.96
C ILE A 12 13.88 28.29 13.44
N VAL A 13 13.99 27.87 14.71
CA VAL A 13 13.10 26.83 15.29
C VAL A 13 11.67 27.34 15.50
N GLY A 14 11.51 28.65 15.81
CA GLY A 14 10.18 29.27 15.95
C GLY A 14 9.41 29.43 14.63
N MET A 15 10.10 29.51 13.48
CA MET A 15 9.50 29.65 12.17
C MET A 15 8.86 28.35 11.65
N ASN A 16 9.44 27.18 11.99
CA ASN A 16 8.93 25.88 11.49
C ASN A 16 7.62 25.41 12.17
N SER A 17 7.32 25.86 13.39
CA SER A 17 6.11 25.46 14.11
C SER A 17 4.86 26.26 13.71
N ARG A 18 5.03 27.45 13.09
CA ARG A 18 3.92 28.32 12.68
C ARG A 18 3.48 28.18 11.22
N MET A 19 4.23 27.46 10.37
CA MET A 19 3.81 27.19 9.00
C MET A 19 2.69 26.16 8.88
N ARG A 20 2.29 25.46 9.96
CA ARG A 20 1.24 24.45 9.94
C ARG A 20 -0.20 24.98 9.94
N SER A 21 -0.42 26.27 10.17
CA SER A 21 -1.77 26.84 10.29
C SER A 21 -2.25 27.68 9.10
N GLY A 22 -1.49 27.77 8.02
CA GLY A 22 -1.90 28.44 6.78
C GLY A 22 -2.15 29.96 6.87
N VAL A 23 -1.91 30.61 8.03
CA VAL A 23 -2.16 32.03 8.25
C VAL A 23 -0.81 32.77 8.35
N MET A 24 -0.46 33.52 7.31
CA MET A 24 0.70 34.41 7.34
C MET A 24 0.44 35.60 8.27
N THR A 25 1.32 35.79 9.27
CA THR A 25 1.23 36.95 10.18
C THR A 25 1.53 38.27 9.45
N THR A 26 0.98 39.38 9.95
CA THR A 26 1.18 40.73 9.38
C THR A 26 2.66 41.09 9.28
N SER A 27 3.50 40.65 10.23
CA SER A 27 4.95 40.84 10.24
C SER A 27 5.65 40.11 9.10
N MET A 28 5.23 38.88 8.75
CA MET A 28 5.81 38.14 7.61
C MET A 28 5.44 38.80 6.28
N ARG A 29 4.22 39.35 6.15
CA ARG A 29 3.80 40.09 4.96
C ARG A 29 4.63 41.36 4.77
N ALA A 30 4.89 42.09 5.83
CA ALA A 30 5.73 43.31 5.79
C ALA A 30 7.18 43.00 5.39
N ALA A 31 7.77 41.91 5.89
CA ALA A 31 9.13 41.49 5.54
C ALA A 31 9.26 41.07 4.05
N ILE A 32 8.25 40.38 3.54
CA ILE A 32 8.22 39.97 2.10
C ILE A 32 8.06 41.20 1.22
N ILE A 33 7.19 42.16 1.58
CA ILE A 33 6.96 43.39 0.80
C ILE A 33 8.20 44.26 0.80
N SER A 34 8.92 44.43 1.93
CA SER A 34 10.15 45.20 1.99
C SER A 34 11.30 44.55 1.21
N GLY A 35 11.42 43.18 1.27
CA GLY A 35 12.37 42.43 0.46
C GLY A 35 12.14 42.57 -1.06
N LEU A 36 10.86 42.50 -1.47
CA LEU A 36 10.47 42.73 -2.88
C LEU A 36 10.77 44.15 -3.35
N ASN A 37 10.56 45.17 -2.51
CA ASN A 37 10.86 46.55 -2.83
C ASN A 37 12.37 46.80 -2.93
N TYR A 38 13.19 46.17 -2.09
CA TYR A 38 14.64 46.26 -2.16
C TYR A 38 15.19 45.67 -3.48
N LEU A 39 14.69 44.48 -3.88
CA LEU A 39 15.03 43.84 -5.14
C LEU A 39 14.58 44.63 -6.36
N ARG A 40 13.50 45.42 -6.20
CA ARG A 40 12.95 46.27 -7.28
C ARG A 40 13.85 47.48 -7.58
N CYS A 41 14.65 47.94 -6.64
CA CYS A 41 15.49 49.15 -6.79
C CYS A 41 16.92 48.86 -7.26
N SER A 42 17.48 47.66 -7.04
CA SER A 42 18.89 47.35 -7.25
C SER A 42 19.24 46.46 -8.45
N LEU A 43 18.25 45.82 -9.08
CA LEU A 43 18.46 44.87 -10.18
C LEU A 43 18.07 45.47 -11.54
N ASP A 44 18.87 45.23 -12.56
CA ASP A 44 18.53 45.57 -13.93
C ASP A 44 17.36 44.73 -14.49
N LEU A 45 16.75 45.15 -15.59
CA LEU A 45 15.57 44.50 -16.15
C LEU A 45 15.84 43.03 -16.53
N LYS A 46 17.06 42.69 -16.99
CA LYS A 46 17.43 41.32 -17.40
C LYS A 46 17.55 40.41 -16.18
N SER A 47 18.10 40.90 -15.07
CA SER A 47 18.22 40.19 -13.80
C SER A 47 16.86 39.95 -13.18
N ARG A 48 15.92 40.92 -13.28
CA ARG A 48 14.54 40.77 -12.81
C ARG A 48 13.76 39.69 -13.57
N VAL A 49 13.90 39.66 -14.90
CA VAL A 49 13.25 38.65 -15.74
C VAL A 49 13.78 37.23 -15.42
N ARG A 50 15.10 37.08 -15.23
CA ARG A 50 15.71 35.80 -14.86
C ARG A 50 15.26 35.31 -13.50
N LEU A 51 15.16 36.18 -12.50
CA LEU A 51 14.68 35.84 -11.14
C LEU A 51 13.22 35.47 -11.16
N LEU A 52 12.36 36.19 -11.91
CA LEU A 52 10.94 35.82 -12.04
C LEU A 52 10.74 34.51 -12.79
N ALA A 53 11.52 34.26 -13.85
CA ALA A 53 11.49 33.01 -14.59
C ALA A 53 11.93 31.80 -13.71
N SER A 54 12.97 31.99 -12.90
CA SER A 54 13.44 30.95 -11.94
C SER A 54 12.43 30.70 -10.83
N ALA A 55 11.78 31.74 -10.31
CA ALA A 55 10.75 31.61 -9.29
C ALA A 55 9.48 30.94 -9.82
N LEU A 56 9.05 31.26 -11.05
CA LEU A 56 7.95 30.59 -11.73
C LEU A 56 8.27 29.13 -12.05
N PHE A 57 9.49 28.82 -12.48
CA PHE A 57 9.92 27.45 -12.74
C PHE A 57 9.99 26.62 -11.46
N GLY A 58 10.46 27.20 -10.36
CA GLY A 58 10.44 26.56 -9.02
C GLY A 58 9.03 26.31 -8.50
N LEU A 59 8.08 27.22 -8.73
CA LEU A 59 6.69 27.10 -8.33
C LEU A 59 5.95 26.00 -9.11
N VAL A 60 6.26 25.83 -10.39
CA VAL A 60 5.71 24.75 -11.24
C VAL A 60 6.21 23.38 -10.80
N LEU A 61 7.48 23.28 -10.36
CA LEU A 61 8.04 22.02 -9.85
C LEU A 61 7.47 21.62 -8.48
N LEU A 62 7.02 22.57 -7.64
CA LEU A 62 6.39 22.31 -6.35
C LEU A 62 4.91 21.92 -6.46
N GLY A 63 4.27 22.15 -7.61
CA GLY A 63 2.82 21.96 -7.81
C GLY A 63 2.38 20.54 -8.16
N THR A 64 3.29 19.57 -8.33
CA THR A 64 2.94 18.20 -8.79
C THR A 64 3.10 17.10 -7.74
N ALA A 65 3.31 17.43 -6.46
CA ALA A 65 3.18 16.46 -5.41
C ALA A 65 1.68 16.13 -5.24
N SER A 66 1.16 15.22 -6.06
CA SER A 66 -0.14 14.62 -5.86
C SER A 66 -0.08 13.90 -4.51
N LEU A 67 -0.76 14.42 -3.51
CA LEU A 67 -1.04 13.67 -2.27
C LEU A 67 -1.97 12.54 -2.69
N GLY A 68 -1.39 11.41 -3.10
CA GLY A 68 -2.14 10.21 -3.42
C GLY A 68 -2.84 9.70 -2.16
N ASN A 69 -4.14 9.94 -2.03
CA ASN A 69 -4.94 9.25 -1.04
C ASN A 69 -4.94 7.75 -1.40
N ALA A 70 -4.69 6.89 -0.41
CA ALA A 70 -4.81 5.46 -0.61
C ALA A 70 -6.26 5.14 -1.02
N GLN A 71 -6.43 4.51 -2.18
CA GLN A 71 -7.73 4.01 -2.62
C GLN A 71 -7.95 2.64 -1.97
N VAL A 72 -9.00 2.53 -1.17
CA VAL A 72 -9.39 1.28 -0.50
C VAL A 72 -10.72 0.81 -1.05
N THR A 73 -10.82 -0.47 -1.42
CA THR A 73 -12.05 -1.11 -1.90
C THR A 73 -12.22 -2.45 -1.20
N PHE A 74 -13.40 -2.67 -0.62
CA PHE A 74 -13.77 -3.92 0.05
C PHE A 74 -14.63 -4.77 -0.90
N PHE A 75 -14.40 -6.07 -0.91
CA PHE A 75 -15.11 -7.02 -1.77
C PHE A 75 -15.72 -8.15 -0.94
N ASN A 76 -17.00 -8.42 -1.18
CA ASN A 76 -17.79 -9.50 -0.60
C ASN A 76 -18.77 -10.03 -1.64
N ASP A 77 -18.28 -10.55 -2.77
CA ASP A 77 -19.07 -10.97 -3.93
C ASP A 77 -18.81 -12.43 -4.34
N GLY A 78 -18.19 -13.20 -3.45
CA GLY A 78 -17.93 -14.63 -3.61
C GLY A 78 -19.03 -15.54 -3.04
N PRO A 79 -18.82 -16.85 -3.07
CA PRO A 79 -19.64 -17.80 -2.33
C PRO A 79 -19.70 -17.39 -0.85
N GLY A 80 -20.91 -17.29 -0.30
CA GLY A 80 -21.10 -16.79 1.08
C GLY A 80 -21.23 -15.27 1.22
N ALA A 81 -21.34 -14.51 0.12
CA ALA A 81 -21.56 -13.06 0.15
C ALA A 81 -22.82 -12.66 0.95
N ASP A 82 -23.84 -13.52 0.97
CA ASP A 82 -25.07 -13.33 1.74
C ASP A 82 -24.91 -13.66 3.25
N GLN A 83 -23.78 -14.24 3.63
CA GLN A 83 -23.48 -14.51 5.05
C GLN A 83 -22.92 -13.25 5.69
N ASN A 84 -23.49 -12.86 6.82
CA ASN A 84 -23.08 -11.66 7.54
C ASN A 84 -21.78 -11.90 8.34
N PHE A 85 -20.67 -12.23 7.64
CA PHE A 85 -19.37 -12.38 8.27
C PHE A 85 -18.85 -11.02 8.76
N PRO A 86 -18.13 -10.96 9.89
CA PRO A 86 -17.54 -9.74 10.41
C PRO A 86 -16.22 -9.34 9.69
N PHE A 87 -16.01 -9.79 8.45
CA PHE A 87 -14.83 -9.52 7.64
C PHE A 87 -15.19 -9.52 6.15
N SER A 88 -14.34 -8.89 5.35
CA SER A 88 -14.44 -8.91 3.88
C SER A 88 -13.66 -10.05 3.29
N GLU A 89 -14.16 -10.66 2.22
CA GLU A 89 -13.46 -11.71 1.47
C GLU A 89 -12.09 -11.25 0.97
N SER A 90 -12.03 -10.02 0.47
CA SER A 90 -10.77 -9.39 0.10
C SER A 90 -10.86 -7.86 0.15
N VAL A 91 -9.70 -7.21 0.33
CA VAL A 91 -9.59 -5.75 0.37
C VAL A 91 -8.46 -5.31 -0.55
N ARG A 92 -8.78 -4.43 -1.50
CA ARG A 92 -7.78 -3.76 -2.33
C ARG A 92 -7.33 -2.47 -1.67
N VAL A 93 -6.03 -2.27 -1.57
CA VAL A 93 -5.40 -0.99 -1.16
C VAL A 93 -4.39 -0.60 -2.23
N ASN A 94 -4.73 0.39 -3.04
CA ASN A 94 -3.92 0.78 -4.21
C ASN A 94 -3.64 -0.44 -5.12
N GLU A 95 -2.36 -0.83 -5.24
CA GLU A 95 -1.90 -1.95 -6.07
C GLU A 95 -1.83 -3.29 -5.31
N LEU A 96 -2.27 -3.36 -4.06
CA LEU A 96 -2.27 -4.59 -3.28
C LEU A 96 -3.69 -5.10 -3.05
N LEU A 97 -3.86 -6.41 -3.19
CA LEU A 97 -5.06 -7.15 -2.81
C LEU A 97 -4.72 -8.03 -1.60
N PHE A 98 -5.40 -7.80 -0.49
CA PHE A 98 -5.36 -8.62 0.71
C PHE A 98 -6.53 -9.60 0.65
N ILE A 99 -6.27 -10.89 0.74
CA ILE A 99 -7.27 -11.96 0.71
C ILE A 99 -7.39 -12.49 2.12
N ALA A 100 -8.62 -12.56 2.65
CA ALA A 100 -8.89 -13.12 3.96
C ALA A 100 -8.49 -14.60 4.04
N GLY A 101 -8.27 -15.11 5.25
CA GLY A 101 -8.01 -16.52 5.48
C GLY A 101 -9.08 -17.39 4.83
N GLN A 102 -8.64 -18.38 4.06
CA GLN A 102 -9.49 -19.37 3.42
C GLN A 102 -9.24 -20.72 4.06
N VAL A 103 -10.32 -21.41 4.39
CA VAL A 103 -10.32 -22.82 4.79
C VAL A 103 -10.87 -23.70 3.66
N GLY A 104 -10.73 -25.00 3.76
CA GLY A 104 -11.11 -25.94 2.69
C GLY A 104 -12.63 -26.17 2.57
N THR A 105 -13.42 -25.10 2.49
CA THR A 105 -14.88 -25.17 2.31
C THR A 105 -15.26 -25.19 0.83
N ASP A 106 -16.25 -26.03 0.51
CA ASP A 106 -16.93 -26.04 -0.77
C ASP A 106 -17.95 -24.89 -0.91
N GLU A 107 -18.69 -24.86 -2.02
CA GLU A 107 -19.71 -23.83 -2.28
C GLU A 107 -20.88 -23.86 -1.28
N SER A 108 -21.11 -24.97 -0.58
CA SER A 108 -22.13 -25.06 0.49
C SER A 108 -21.65 -24.49 1.82
N GLY A 109 -20.36 -24.18 1.94
CA GLY A 109 -19.70 -23.74 3.17
C GLY A 109 -19.27 -24.88 4.08
N ALA A 110 -19.37 -26.15 3.63
CA ALA A 110 -18.89 -27.31 4.38
C ALA A 110 -17.41 -27.60 4.04
N LEU A 111 -16.64 -28.02 5.06
CA LEU A 111 -15.27 -28.52 4.82
C LEU A 111 -15.34 -29.76 3.93
N VAL A 112 -14.43 -29.86 2.96
CA VAL A 112 -14.27 -31.06 2.15
C VAL A 112 -13.68 -32.20 3.00
N ASP A 113 -14.16 -33.42 2.76
CA ASP A 113 -13.66 -34.61 3.45
C ASP A 113 -12.27 -35.02 2.94
N GLY A 114 -11.50 -35.70 3.81
CA GLY A 114 -10.26 -36.38 3.43
C GLY A 114 -8.98 -35.76 4.00
N GLY A 115 -9.10 -34.74 4.85
CA GLY A 115 -7.97 -34.16 5.58
C GLY A 115 -7.09 -33.23 4.74
N ILE A 116 -5.80 -33.18 5.08
CA ILE A 116 -4.88 -32.10 4.63
C ILE A 116 -4.78 -31.96 3.10
N GLU A 117 -4.74 -33.04 2.34
CA GLU A 117 -4.54 -32.94 0.87
C GLU A 117 -5.76 -32.35 0.16
N PRO A 118 -7.00 -32.91 0.27
CA PRO A 118 -8.18 -32.33 -0.35
C PRO A 118 -8.52 -30.94 0.20
N GLU A 119 -8.37 -30.71 1.52
CA GLU A 119 -8.56 -29.37 2.07
C GLU A 119 -7.55 -28.37 1.51
N SER A 120 -6.27 -28.74 1.33
CA SER A 120 -5.26 -27.89 0.71
C SER A 120 -5.63 -27.51 -0.71
N ARG A 121 -6.15 -28.46 -1.52
CA ARG A 121 -6.60 -28.18 -2.88
C ARG A 121 -7.76 -27.19 -2.86
N GLN A 122 -8.75 -27.44 -2.03
CA GLN A 122 -9.93 -26.58 -1.93
C GLN A 122 -9.58 -25.17 -1.49
N VAL A 123 -8.69 -25.01 -0.48
CA VAL A 123 -8.19 -23.70 -0.05
C VAL A 123 -7.52 -22.94 -1.19
N MET A 124 -6.65 -23.62 -1.94
CA MET A 124 -5.95 -22.98 -3.05
C MET A 124 -6.88 -22.65 -4.22
N ASP A 125 -7.89 -23.48 -4.48
CA ASP A 125 -8.93 -23.21 -5.47
C ASP A 125 -9.80 -22.01 -5.05
N ASN A 126 -10.17 -21.89 -3.76
CA ASN A 126 -10.90 -20.74 -3.23
C ASN A 126 -10.10 -19.45 -3.40
N ILE A 127 -8.80 -19.46 -3.04
CA ILE A 127 -7.91 -18.31 -3.25
C ILE A 127 -7.82 -17.97 -4.76
N LYS A 128 -7.66 -18.97 -5.62
CA LYS A 128 -7.60 -18.77 -7.07
C LYS A 128 -8.87 -18.12 -7.60
N GLN A 129 -10.05 -18.58 -7.17
CA GLN A 129 -11.33 -17.98 -7.57
C GLN A 129 -11.44 -16.51 -7.15
N ILE A 130 -10.99 -16.16 -5.92
CA ILE A 130 -10.95 -14.76 -5.46
C ILE A 130 -10.05 -13.93 -6.38
N ILE A 131 -8.85 -14.40 -6.67
CA ILE A 131 -7.87 -13.75 -7.55
C ILE A 131 -8.42 -13.55 -8.95
N ASP A 132 -9.02 -14.60 -9.53
CA ASP A 132 -9.62 -14.56 -10.88
C ASP A 132 -10.75 -13.50 -10.96
N ARG A 133 -11.63 -13.43 -9.94
CA ARG A 133 -12.69 -12.40 -9.88
C ARG A 133 -12.13 -10.98 -9.80
N ARG A 134 -10.89 -10.78 -9.36
CA ARG A 134 -10.20 -9.48 -9.29
C ARG A 134 -9.38 -9.16 -10.53
N GLY A 135 -9.46 -10.02 -11.57
CA GLY A 135 -8.72 -9.85 -12.82
C GLY A 135 -7.21 -10.07 -12.68
N LEU A 136 -6.81 -10.84 -11.66
CA LEU A 136 -5.45 -11.26 -11.37
C LEU A 136 -5.27 -12.75 -11.66
N THR A 137 -4.04 -13.23 -11.54
CA THR A 137 -3.67 -14.65 -11.70
C THR A 137 -2.85 -15.10 -10.48
N MET A 138 -2.65 -16.41 -10.33
CA MET A 138 -1.80 -16.94 -9.25
C MET A 138 -0.35 -16.43 -9.33
N SER A 139 0.13 -16.00 -10.50
CA SER A 139 1.46 -15.39 -10.66
C SER A 139 1.56 -13.97 -10.07
N ASP A 140 0.44 -13.34 -9.77
CA ASP A 140 0.39 -12.00 -9.15
C ASP A 140 0.42 -12.09 -7.61
N VAL A 141 0.35 -13.30 -7.03
CA VAL A 141 0.48 -13.53 -5.59
C VAL A 141 1.93 -13.28 -5.16
N VAL A 142 2.12 -12.42 -4.18
CA VAL A 142 3.46 -12.03 -3.69
C VAL A 142 3.78 -12.60 -2.30
N LYS A 143 2.78 -12.92 -1.51
CA LYS A 143 2.94 -13.46 -0.15
C LYS A 143 1.75 -14.34 0.23
N CYS A 144 2.02 -15.45 0.93
CA CYS A 144 1.00 -16.21 1.66
C CYS A 144 1.44 -16.51 3.09
N THR A 145 0.48 -16.58 4.01
CA THR A 145 0.65 -17.11 5.36
C THR A 145 -0.21 -18.36 5.50
N VAL A 146 0.37 -19.43 6.02
CA VAL A 146 -0.26 -20.72 6.17
C VAL A 146 -0.34 -21.07 7.66
N PHE A 147 -1.55 -21.36 8.13
CA PHE A 147 -1.82 -21.87 9.47
C PHE A 147 -2.19 -23.34 9.34
N LEU A 148 -1.51 -24.21 10.07
CA LEU A 148 -1.74 -25.65 10.08
C LEU A 148 -2.26 -26.06 11.45
N ALA A 149 -3.33 -26.82 11.51
CA ALA A 149 -3.79 -27.41 12.76
C ALA A 149 -2.75 -28.41 13.32
N ASP A 150 -2.06 -29.12 12.42
CA ASP A 150 -0.90 -29.97 12.71
C ASP A 150 0.28 -29.59 11.80
N VAL A 151 1.29 -28.95 12.37
CA VAL A 151 2.47 -28.49 11.65
C VAL A 151 3.31 -29.64 11.06
N SER A 152 3.14 -30.90 11.54
CA SER A 152 3.82 -32.07 10.97
C SER A 152 3.36 -32.36 9.53
N GLN A 153 2.15 -31.90 9.14
CA GLN A 153 1.59 -32.03 7.78
C GLN A 153 2.08 -30.95 6.80
N TRP A 154 3.05 -30.13 7.21
CA TRP A 154 3.65 -29.10 6.34
C TRP A 154 4.18 -29.66 5.00
N GLY A 155 4.76 -30.86 5.03
CA GLY A 155 5.25 -31.54 3.84
C GLY A 155 4.15 -31.88 2.83
N ASP A 156 3.02 -32.38 3.31
CA ASP A 156 1.86 -32.79 2.50
C ASP A 156 1.20 -31.56 1.87
N PHE A 157 1.02 -30.49 2.66
CA PHE A 157 0.58 -29.20 2.12
C PHE A 157 1.50 -28.68 1.01
N ASN A 158 2.82 -28.79 1.17
CA ASN A 158 3.77 -28.32 0.14
C ASN A 158 3.60 -29.02 -1.19
N GLN A 159 3.28 -30.32 -1.20
CA GLN A 159 3.05 -31.06 -2.43
C GLN A 159 1.89 -30.45 -3.23
N VAL A 160 0.80 -30.05 -2.56
CA VAL A 160 -0.32 -29.36 -3.19
C VAL A 160 0.05 -27.94 -3.58
N TYR A 161 0.61 -27.16 -2.65
CA TYR A 161 0.93 -25.73 -2.85
C TYR A 161 1.77 -25.49 -4.09
N THR A 162 2.78 -26.32 -4.32
CA THR A 162 3.68 -26.17 -5.47
C THR A 162 3.03 -26.43 -6.82
N THR A 163 1.82 -27.03 -6.88
CA THR A 163 1.07 -27.20 -8.12
C THR A 163 0.34 -25.94 -8.58
N TYR A 164 0.13 -24.98 -7.67
CA TYR A 164 -0.55 -23.72 -7.95
C TYR A 164 0.38 -22.59 -8.36
N PHE A 165 1.69 -22.71 -8.12
CA PHE A 165 2.67 -21.66 -8.39
C PHE A 165 3.83 -22.15 -9.24
N SER A 166 4.29 -21.29 -10.14
CA SER A 166 5.56 -21.45 -10.85
C SER A 166 6.67 -20.66 -10.16
N LYS A 167 7.92 -21.05 -10.35
CA LYS A 167 9.07 -20.27 -9.87
C LYS A 167 9.17 -18.92 -10.63
N PRO A 168 9.52 -17.82 -9.92
CA PRO A 168 9.81 -17.72 -8.49
C PRO A 168 8.53 -17.84 -7.65
N TYR A 169 8.59 -18.55 -6.50
CA TYR A 169 7.46 -18.69 -5.60
C TYR A 169 7.18 -17.41 -4.80
N PRO A 170 5.92 -17.18 -4.36
CA PRO A 170 5.59 -16.12 -3.42
C PRO A 170 6.39 -16.27 -2.11
N ALA A 171 6.65 -15.15 -1.43
CA ALA A 171 7.13 -15.22 -0.06
C ALA A 171 6.11 -15.96 0.82
N ARG A 172 6.56 -16.83 1.75
CA ARG A 172 5.64 -17.61 2.57
C ARG A 172 6.12 -17.72 4.02
N SER A 173 5.17 -17.68 4.96
CA SER A 173 5.33 -18.14 6.33
C SER A 173 4.38 -19.30 6.56
N ALA A 174 4.77 -20.29 7.38
CA ALA A 174 3.90 -21.38 7.82
C ALA A 174 4.14 -21.63 9.31
N LEU A 175 3.06 -21.84 10.06
CA LEU A 175 3.08 -22.04 11.51
C LEU A 175 1.95 -22.98 11.94
N GLY A 176 2.13 -23.64 13.09
CA GLY A 176 1.10 -24.39 13.75
C GLY A 176 0.12 -23.48 14.50
N ALA A 177 -1.16 -23.77 14.41
CA ALA A 177 -2.25 -23.09 15.13
C ALA A 177 -2.85 -24.02 16.20
N ASN A 178 -3.43 -23.43 17.24
CA ASN A 178 -4.17 -24.18 18.26
C ASN A 178 -5.66 -24.28 17.88
N GLY A 179 -5.94 -24.97 16.76
CA GLY A 179 -7.28 -25.09 16.17
C GLY A 179 -7.56 -23.98 15.14
N LEU A 180 -8.42 -24.31 14.18
CA LEU A 180 -8.86 -23.44 13.10
C LEU A 180 -10.37 -23.45 12.99
N ALA A 181 -10.92 -22.47 12.26
CA ALA A 181 -12.37 -22.40 12.04
C ALA A 181 -12.92 -23.69 11.45
N LEU A 182 -14.10 -24.11 11.88
CA LEU A 182 -14.79 -25.33 11.47
C LEU A 182 -14.03 -26.64 11.75
N GLY A 183 -12.89 -26.60 12.45
CA GLY A 183 -12.00 -27.74 12.63
C GLY A 183 -11.13 -28.05 11.41
N ALA A 184 -10.91 -27.07 10.54
CA ALA A 184 -10.09 -27.20 9.34
C ALA A 184 -8.67 -27.69 9.64
N ALA A 185 -8.08 -28.47 8.72
CA ALA A 185 -6.69 -28.90 8.82
C ALA A 185 -5.71 -27.75 8.53
N LEU A 186 -6.13 -26.80 7.70
CA LEU A 186 -5.31 -25.60 7.39
C LEU A 186 -6.18 -24.38 7.05
N GLU A 187 -5.54 -23.22 7.17
CA GLU A 187 -6.05 -21.95 6.69
C GLU A 187 -4.92 -21.22 5.94
N VAL A 188 -5.23 -20.54 4.85
CA VAL A 188 -4.25 -19.76 4.06
C VAL A 188 -4.80 -18.39 3.75
N GLU A 189 -4.03 -17.35 4.05
CA GLU A 189 -4.24 -16.00 3.56
C GLU A 189 -3.16 -15.62 2.55
N CYS A 190 -3.49 -14.78 1.56
CA CYS A 190 -2.51 -14.32 0.58
C CYS A 190 -2.62 -12.83 0.29
N ILE A 191 -1.53 -12.25 -0.19
CA ILE A 191 -1.46 -10.90 -0.75
C ILE A 191 -1.07 -11.04 -2.21
N ALA A 192 -1.81 -10.39 -3.10
CA ALA A 192 -1.48 -10.27 -4.52
C ALA A 192 -1.21 -8.81 -4.88
N ALA A 193 -0.43 -8.59 -5.94
CA ALA A 193 -0.11 -7.26 -6.44
C ALA A 193 -0.68 -7.08 -7.85
N TYR A 194 -1.41 -6.00 -8.07
CA TYR A 194 -1.83 -5.60 -9.40
C TYR A 194 -0.62 -5.18 -10.23
N PRO A 195 -0.49 -5.67 -11.48
CA PRO A 195 0.60 -5.27 -12.34
C PRO A 195 0.55 -3.75 -12.57
N GLN A 196 1.71 -3.09 -12.42
CA GLN A 196 1.83 -1.68 -12.74
C GLN A 196 1.52 -1.47 -14.22
N ARG A 197 0.45 -0.74 -14.53
CA ARG A 197 0.24 -0.28 -15.91
C ARG A 197 1.36 0.69 -16.25
N PRO A 198 2.09 0.48 -17.36
CA PRO A 198 3.02 1.51 -17.82
C PRO A 198 2.22 2.80 -18.01
N GLU A 199 2.68 3.89 -17.38
CA GLU A 199 2.12 5.22 -17.60
C GLU A 199 2.04 5.48 -19.12
N PRO A 200 0.91 5.98 -19.63
CA PRO A 200 0.79 6.32 -21.04
C PRO A 200 1.92 7.30 -21.35
N ARG A 201 2.82 6.90 -22.25
CA ARG A 201 3.89 7.79 -22.72
C ARG A 201 3.22 9.04 -23.27
N SER A 202 3.41 10.18 -22.62
CA SER A 202 3.00 11.46 -23.18
C SER A 202 3.77 11.66 -24.48
N ILE A 203 3.11 11.49 -25.60
CA ILE A 203 3.64 11.84 -26.92
C ILE A 203 3.75 13.36 -26.91
N LYS A 204 5.00 13.85 -26.83
CA LYS A 204 5.30 15.27 -27.03
C LYS A 204 5.29 15.58 -28.53
#